data_4c26fff52f7818232233a49e27645521
#
_entry.id   4c26fff52f7818232233a49e27645521
#
_cell.length_a   1.000
_cell.length_b   1.000
_cell.length_c   1.000
_cell.angle_alpha   90.00
_cell.angle_beta   90.00
_cell.angle_gamma   90.00
#
_symmetry.space_group_name_H-M   'P 1'
#
loop_
_entity.id
_entity.type
_entity.pdbx_description
1 polymer ?
#
loop_
_entity_poly.entity_id
_entity_poly.type
_entity_poly.pdbx_seq_one_letter_code
_entity_poly.pdbx_strand_id
1 'polypeptide(L)'
;RFLADTYDFETRKKMLSRPEGRDPGIWKALSTELGLTCAPFAEAHGGMGGGAIENMIMMEELGKVIAIEPWLQTVVIGGGALKAAGGALADATIPAIISGDAIIAFAYAEPQGRYNLADIGTTAKQDGAGYVLNGHKAVVYAAPWATHLLVTARTGGSRRERAGVEMFLIAAN
;
A
#
# COMPACT_ATOMS: atom_id res chain seq x y z
N ARG A 1 -19.87 -10.76 8.47
CA ARG A 1 -21.02 -11.09 7.63
C ARG A 1 -20.74 -10.81 6.16
N PHE A 2 -20.44 -9.57 5.74
CA PHE A 2 -20.19 -9.23 4.33
C PHE A 2 -19.22 -10.21 3.64
N LEU A 3 -18.04 -10.46 4.22
CA LEU A 3 -17.05 -11.39 3.66
C LEU A 3 -17.59 -12.84 3.60
N ALA A 4 -18.34 -13.28 4.60
CA ALA A 4 -18.93 -14.62 4.60
C ALA A 4 -19.98 -14.80 3.48
N ASP A 5 -20.68 -13.73 3.15
CA ASP A 5 -21.74 -13.74 2.13
C ASP A 5 -21.19 -13.55 0.70
N THR A 6 -20.02 -12.89 0.55
CA THR A 6 -19.49 -12.45 -0.75
C THR A 6 -18.15 -13.10 -1.14
N TYR A 7 -17.47 -13.79 -0.20
CA TYR A 7 -16.10 -14.24 -0.38
C TYR A 7 -15.91 -15.74 -0.10
N ASP A 8 -16.86 -16.58 -0.56
CA ASP A 8 -16.68 -18.03 -0.51
C ASP A 8 -15.53 -18.48 -1.43
N PHE A 9 -15.06 -19.71 -1.24
CA PHE A 9 -13.90 -20.24 -1.96
C PHE A 9 -14.11 -20.26 -3.48
N GLU A 10 -15.29 -20.61 -3.97
CA GLU A 10 -15.59 -20.66 -5.40
C GLU A 10 -15.68 -19.25 -6.00
N THR A 11 -16.23 -18.31 -5.29
CA THR A 11 -16.25 -16.89 -5.69
C THR A 11 -14.83 -16.32 -5.75
N ARG A 12 -14.00 -16.59 -4.73
CA ARG A 12 -12.57 -16.21 -4.74
C ARG A 12 -11.82 -16.80 -5.95
N LYS A 13 -12.05 -18.08 -6.25
CA LYS A 13 -11.44 -18.75 -7.40
C LYS A 13 -11.85 -18.11 -8.73
N LYS A 14 -13.11 -17.71 -8.86
CA LYS A 14 -13.61 -16.97 -10.03
C LYS A 14 -12.97 -15.59 -10.14
N MET A 15 -12.77 -14.87 -9.02
CA MET A 15 -12.09 -13.57 -9.00
C MET A 15 -10.66 -13.69 -9.52
N LEU A 16 -9.91 -14.69 -9.05
CA LEU A 16 -8.54 -14.95 -9.49
C LEU A 16 -8.41 -15.28 -10.98
N SER A 17 -9.48 -15.78 -11.60
CA SER A 17 -9.52 -16.11 -13.03
C SER A 17 -9.85 -14.91 -13.92
N ARG A 18 -10.21 -13.76 -13.35
CA ARG A 18 -10.43 -12.52 -14.09
C ARG A 18 -9.11 -11.96 -14.63
N PRO A 19 -9.13 -11.17 -15.71
CA PRO A 19 -7.92 -10.51 -16.21
C PRO A 19 -7.19 -9.68 -15.15
N GLU A 20 -7.95 -8.99 -14.30
CA GLU A 20 -7.44 -8.16 -13.20
C GLU A 20 -6.98 -8.99 -11.99
N GLY A 21 -7.29 -10.30 -11.96
CA GLY A 21 -7.00 -11.19 -10.83
C GLY A 21 -7.76 -10.84 -9.53
N ARG A 22 -8.77 -9.97 -9.60
CA ARG A 22 -9.60 -9.53 -8.46
C ARG A 22 -10.98 -9.03 -8.90
N ASP A 23 -11.85 -8.73 -7.93
CA ASP A 23 -13.09 -7.97 -8.14
C ASP A 23 -12.94 -6.57 -7.52
N PRO A 24 -12.81 -5.50 -8.33
CA PRO A 24 -12.71 -4.13 -7.80
C PRO A 24 -13.91 -3.71 -6.93
N GLY A 25 -15.09 -4.33 -7.16
CA GLY A 25 -16.30 -4.07 -6.37
C GLY A 25 -16.15 -4.44 -4.90
N ILE A 26 -15.37 -5.47 -4.57
CA ILE A 26 -15.13 -5.86 -3.18
C ILE A 26 -14.30 -4.77 -2.45
N TRP A 27 -13.23 -4.28 -3.08
CA TRP A 27 -12.44 -3.19 -2.50
C TRP A 27 -13.27 -1.93 -2.30
N LYS A 28 -14.10 -1.59 -3.28
CA LYS A 28 -15.01 -0.45 -3.18
C LYS A 28 -16.04 -0.64 -2.07
N ALA A 29 -16.62 -1.84 -1.93
CA ALA A 29 -17.55 -2.13 -0.84
C ALA A 29 -16.88 -1.98 0.54
N LEU A 30 -15.66 -2.49 0.71
CA LEU A 30 -14.90 -2.34 1.96
C LEU A 30 -14.61 -0.87 2.29
N SER A 31 -14.31 -0.03 1.29
CA SER A 31 -13.93 1.36 1.47
C SER A 31 -15.13 2.31 1.57
N THR A 32 -16.04 2.28 0.60
CA THR A 32 -17.13 3.28 0.51
C THR A 32 -18.44 2.82 1.14
N GLU A 33 -18.84 1.56 0.96
CA GLU A 33 -20.14 1.10 1.46
C GLU A 33 -20.06 0.76 2.96
N LEU A 34 -19.00 0.09 3.38
CA LEU A 34 -18.77 -0.28 4.77
C LEU A 34 -17.89 0.71 5.53
N GLY A 35 -17.16 1.58 4.83
CA GLY A 35 -16.31 2.59 5.43
C GLY A 35 -15.15 2.03 6.26
N LEU A 36 -14.70 0.79 6.01
CA LEU A 36 -13.76 0.11 6.90
C LEU A 36 -12.33 0.63 6.76
N THR A 37 -11.97 1.14 5.58
CA THR A 37 -10.63 1.69 5.32
C THR A 37 -10.30 2.94 6.12
N CYS A 38 -11.33 3.66 6.63
CA CYS A 38 -11.13 4.85 7.46
C CYS A 38 -10.71 4.51 8.89
N ALA A 39 -11.00 3.28 9.37
CA ALA A 39 -10.86 2.91 10.79
C ALA A 39 -9.48 3.24 11.41
N PRO A 40 -8.32 2.93 10.78
CA PRO A 40 -7.02 3.15 11.41
C PRO A 40 -6.43 4.55 11.20
N PHE A 41 -7.15 5.48 10.55
CA PHE A 41 -6.66 6.82 10.26
C PHE A 41 -7.23 7.87 11.22
N ALA A 42 -6.51 8.99 11.32
CA ALA A 42 -6.93 10.11 12.18
C ALA A 42 -8.19 10.81 11.64
N GLU A 43 -9.00 11.36 12.54
CA GLU A 43 -10.20 12.13 12.20
C GLU A 43 -9.92 13.30 11.27
N ALA A 44 -8.75 13.94 11.41
CA ALA A 44 -8.31 15.02 10.52
C ALA A 44 -8.24 14.62 9.03
N HIS A 45 -8.08 13.33 8.74
CA HIS A 45 -8.08 12.79 7.38
C HIS A 45 -9.41 12.12 7.00
N GLY A 46 -10.45 12.22 7.84
CA GLY A 46 -11.71 11.51 7.65
C GLY A 46 -11.72 10.09 8.22
N GLY A 47 -10.77 9.75 9.07
CA GLY A 47 -10.68 8.45 9.75
C GLY A 47 -11.46 8.40 11.06
N MET A 48 -11.38 7.27 11.76
CA MET A 48 -12.04 7.02 13.05
C MET A 48 -11.09 7.13 14.24
N GLY A 49 -9.84 7.54 14.04
CA GLY A 49 -8.85 7.66 15.12
C GLY A 49 -8.28 6.34 15.64
N GLY A 50 -8.59 5.23 14.99
CA GLY A 50 -8.07 3.90 15.32
C GLY A 50 -6.60 3.68 14.96
N GLY A 51 -6.15 2.44 15.09
CA GLY A 51 -4.74 2.12 14.85
C GLY A 51 -4.47 0.64 14.61
N ALA A 52 -3.55 0.08 15.40
CA ALA A 52 -3.09 -1.29 15.23
C ALA A 52 -4.17 -2.33 15.55
N ILE A 53 -5.05 -2.05 16.50
CA ILE A 53 -6.10 -2.99 16.92
C ILE A 53 -7.13 -3.15 15.81
N GLU A 54 -7.60 -2.06 15.20
CA GLU A 54 -8.55 -2.07 14.09
C GLU A 54 -7.94 -2.78 12.88
N ASN A 55 -6.68 -2.51 12.56
CA ASN A 55 -5.96 -3.24 11.51
C ASN A 55 -5.85 -4.74 11.82
N MET A 56 -5.56 -5.12 13.06
CA MET A 56 -5.47 -6.53 13.49
C MET A 56 -6.83 -7.23 13.27
N ILE A 57 -7.93 -6.64 13.73
CA ILE A 57 -9.27 -7.20 13.56
C ILE A 57 -9.61 -7.37 12.07
N MET A 58 -9.33 -6.34 11.27
CA MET A 58 -9.58 -6.41 9.82
C MET A 58 -8.75 -7.48 9.14
N MET A 59 -7.45 -7.58 9.47
CA MET A 59 -6.58 -8.60 8.90
C MET A 59 -6.98 -10.02 9.31
N GLU A 60 -7.50 -10.21 10.54
CA GLU A 60 -8.04 -11.48 10.98
C GLU A 60 -9.28 -11.89 10.17
N GLU A 61 -10.24 -10.97 10.00
CA GLU A 61 -11.46 -11.25 9.22
C GLU A 61 -11.17 -11.49 7.73
N LEU A 62 -10.26 -10.71 7.13
CA LEU A 62 -9.80 -10.93 5.77
C LEU A 62 -9.06 -12.27 5.62
N GLY A 63 -8.27 -12.65 6.64
CA GLY A 63 -7.54 -13.92 6.69
C GLY A 63 -8.45 -15.14 6.74
N LYS A 64 -9.60 -15.07 7.43
CA LYS A 64 -10.57 -16.18 7.53
C LYS A 64 -11.10 -16.62 6.16
N VAL A 65 -11.21 -15.70 5.22
CA VAL A 65 -11.69 -15.96 3.85
C VAL A 65 -10.57 -15.96 2.81
N ILE A 66 -9.32 -15.82 3.24
CA ILE A 66 -8.13 -15.70 2.38
C ILE A 66 -8.34 -14.59 1.33
N ALA A 67 -8.80 -13.42 1.78
CA ALA A 67 -9.07 -12.29 0.91
C ALA A 67 -7.80 -11.81 0.20
N ILE A 68 -7.96 -11.39 -1.07
CA ILE A 68 -6.86 -10.92 -1.92
C ILE A 68 -6.77 -9.40 -1.98
N GLU A 69 -7.73 -8.71 -1.37
CA GLU A 69 -7.77 -7.25 -1.32
C GLU A 69 -6.48 -6.67 -0.72
N PRO A 70 -5.97 -5.56 -1.27
CA PRO A 70 -4.67 -5.00 -0.92
C PRO A 70 -4.67 -4.25 0.42
N TRP A 71 -5.36 -4.78 1.44
CA TRP A 71 -5.47 -4.13 2.75
C TRP A 71 -4.10 -3.95 3.42
N LEU A 72 -3.33 -5.05 3.51
CA LEU A 72 -1.99 -4.99 4.11
C LEU A 72 -1.10 -3.97 3.40
N GLN A 73 -1.07 -4.00 2.07
CA GLN A 73 -0.20 -3.14 1.28
C GLN A 73 -0.64 -1.68 1.35
N THR A 74 -1.93 -1.42 1.21
CA THR A 74 -2.47 -0.07 1.09
C THR A 74 -2.71 0.58 2.45
N VAL A 75 -3.50 -0.07 3.32
CA VAL A 75 -3.94 0.54 4.57
C VAL A 75 -2.85 0.44 5.64
N VAL A 76 -2.28 -0.77 5.83
CA VAL A 76 -1.32 -1.00 6.92
C VAL A 76 0.05 -0.43 6.56
N ILE A 77 0.64 -0.83 5.43
CA ILE A 77 2.01 -0.46 5.08
C ILE A 77 2.04 0.94 4.46
N GLY A 78 1.34 1.16 3.35
CA GLY A 78 1.32 2.45 2.64
C GLY A 78 0.76 3.57 3.51
N GLY A 79 -0.42 3.36 4.06
CA GLY A 79 -1.07 4.30 4.98
C GLY A 79 -0.26 4.53 6.25
N GLY A 80 0.35 3.47 6.82
CA GLY A 80 1.23 3.57 7.97
C GLY A 80 2.47 4.41 7.70
N ALA A 81 3.11 4.24 6.54
CA ALA A 81 4.26 5.04 6.12
C ALA A 81 3.88 6.52 5.91
N LEU A 82 2.74 6.79 5.28
CA LEU A 82 2.23 8.16 5.11
C LEU A 82 1.90 8.81 6.45
N LYS A 83 1.24 8.10 7.37
CA LYS A 83 1.00 8.59 8.75
C LYS A 83 2.30 8.95 9.46
N ALA A 84 3.33 8.14 9.32
CA ALA A 84 4.64 8.38 9.96
C ALA A 84 5.38 9.56 9.32
N ALA A 85 5.26 9.76 8.01
CA ALA A 85 5.86 10.88 7.30
C ALA A 85 5.14 12.22 7.59
N GLY A 86 3.82 12.19 7.67
CA GLY A 86 3.01 13.39 7.87
C GLY A 86 3.07 14.39 6.71
N GLY A 87 2.59 15.61 6.96
CA GLY A 87 2.66 16.74 6.03
C GLY A 87 1.76 16.62 4.82
N ALA A 88 1.92 17.55 3.88
CA ALA A 88 1.02 17.74 2.73
C ALA A 88 0.80 16.46 1.88
N LEU A 89 1.82 15.60 1.75
CA LEU A 89 1.69 14.35 1.01
C LEU A 89 0.73 13.37 1.70
N ALA A 90 0.84 13.24 3.02
CA ALA A 90 -0.07 12.41 3.82
C ALA A 90 -1.49 12.99 3.79
N ASP A 91 -1.63 14.31 3.97
CA ASP A 91 -2.92 15.01 3.97
C ASP A 91 -3.66 14.85 2.63
N ALA A 92 -2.93 14.82 1.52
CA ALA A 92 -3.51 14.61 0.18
C ALA A 92 -3.85 13.13 -0.10
N THR A 93 -3.03 12.18 0.38
CA THR A 93 -3.11 10.78 -0.06
C THR A 93 -3.98 9.92 0.86
N ILE A 94 -3.96 10.15 2.18
CA ILE A 94 -4.73 9.34 3.12
C ILE A 94 -6.24 9.39 2.84
N PRO A 95 -6.87 10.54 2.56
CA PRO A 95 -8.28 10.58 2.17
C PRO A 95 -8.60 9.71 0.95
N ALA A 96 -7.70 9.66 -0.03
CA ALA A 96 -7.87 8.80 -1.22
C ALA A 96 -7.72 7.29 -0.89
N ILE A 97 -6.92 6.92 0.11
CA ILE A 97 -6.89 5.56 0.64
C ILE A 97 -8.23 5.24 1.33
N ILE A 98 -8.74 6.16 2.12
CA ILE A 98 -10.01 6.00 2.85
C ILE A 98 -11.18 5.81 1.89
N SER A 99 -11.25 6.57 0.80
CA SER A 99 -12.28 6.42 -0.24
C SER A 99 -12.10 5.17 -1.11
N GLY A 100 -10.94 4.52 -1.03
CA GLY A 100 -10.59 3.37 -1.88
C GLY A 100 -10.09 3.75 -3.28
N ASP A 101 -9.95 5.03 -3.57
CA ASP A 101 -9.46 5.54 -4.87
C ASP A 101 -7.94 5.38 -5.01
N ALA A 102 -7.20 5.41 -3.88
CA ALA A 102 -5.78 5.12 -3.88
C ALA A 102 -5.49 3.70 -3.36
N ILE A 103 -4.80 2.93 -4.19
CA ILE A 103 -4.20 1.64 -3.83
C ILE A 103 -2.69 1.84 -3.85
N ILE A 104 -2.04 1.63 -2.69
CA ILE A 104 -0.61 1.81 -2.53
C ILE A 104 0.09 0.46 -2.54
N ALA A 105 1.10 0.31 -3.38
CA ALA A 105 1.99 -0.85 -3.32
C ALA A 105 3.39 -0.41 -2.88
N PHE A 106 3.97 -1.14 -1.91
CA PHE A 106 5.27 -0.79 -1.35
C PHE A 106 6.41 -1.51 -2.09
N ALA A 107 7.14 -0.75 -2.87
CA ALA A 107 8.26 -1.20 -3.68
C ALA A 107 9.59 -1.01 -2.92
N TYR A 108 9.88 -1.89 -1.98
CA TYR A 108 11.10 -1.83 -1.17
C TYR A 108 12.13 -2.89 -1.57
N ALA A 109 11.67 -4.09 -1.94
CA ALA A 109 12.55 -5.22 -2.19
C ALA A 109 13.31 -5.08 -3.51
N GLU A 110 14.57 -5.48 -3.48
CA GLU A 110 15.42 -5.60 -4.67
C GLU A 110 16.04 -7.00 -4.73
N PRO A 111 16.32 -7.55 -5.93
CA PRO A 111 16.76 -8.94 -6.09
C PRO A 111 17.97 -9.32 -5.24
N GLN A 112 18.90 -8.39 -5.06
CA GLN A 112 20.13 -8.60 -4.29
C GLN A 112 19.95 -8.39 -2.78
N GLY A 113 18.92 -7.63 -2.36
CA GLY A 113 18.73 -7.19 -0.97
C GLY A 113 18.28 -8.31 -0.04
N ARG A 114 17.56 -9.30 -0.56
CA ARG A 114 16.93 -10.37 0.23
C ARG A 114 16.16 -9.77 1.41
N TYR A 115 16.59 -10.07 2.65
CA TYR A 115 15.97 -9.57 3.89
C TYR A 115 16.65 -8.30 4.45
N ASN A 116 17.68 -7.77 3.78
CA ASN A 116 18.35 -6.55 4.20
C ASN A 116 17.66 -5.33 3.58
N LEU A 117 16.81 -4.65 4.34
CA LEU A 117 16.09 -3.47 3.90
C LEU A 117 16.98 -2.26 3.59
N ALA A 118 18.23 -2.25 4.05
CA ALA A 118 19.19 -1.20 3.73
C ALA A 118 19.96 -1.45 2.43
N ASP A 119 19.91 -2.69 1.88
CA ASP A 119 20.61 -3.03 0.64
C ASP A 119 19.82 -2.53 -0.57
N ILE A 120 19.88 -1.22 -0.81
CA ILE A 120 19.15 -0.51 -1.84
C ILE A 120 20.10 0.02 -2.90
N GLY A 121 19.95 -0.50 -4.12
CA GLY A 121 20.68 -0.05 -5.32
C GLY A 121 19.87 0.96 -6.16
N THR A 122 18.54 1.02 -6.00
CA THR A 122 17.72 2.06 -6.64
C THR A 122 18.17 3.45 -6.18
N THR A 123 18.41 4.35 -7.12
CA THR A 123 18.85 5.71 -6.86
C THR A 123 17.74 6.72 -7.13
N ALA A 124 17.75 7.82 -6.38
CA ALA A 124 16.95 9.01 -6.63
C ALA A 124 17.89 10.20 -6.82
N LYS A 125 17.85 10.82 -7.99
CA LYS A 125 18.63 12.04 -8.29
C LYS A 125 17.68 13.20 -8.44
N GLN A 126 18.00 14.31 -7.77
CA GLN A 126 17.23 15.53 -7.90
C GLN A 126 17.27 16.03 -9.35
N ASP A 127 16.12 16.41 -9.87
CA ASP A 127 15.94 17.01 -11.19
C ASP A 127 14.90 18.13 -11.08
N GLY A 128 15.37 19.36 -11.12
CA GLY A 128 14.55 20.53 -10.85
C GLY A 128 13.89 20.46 -9.46
N ALA A 129 12.56 20.55 -9.42
CA ALA A 129 11.76 20.46 -8.20
C ALA A 129 11.39 19.01 -7.81
N GLY A 130 11.77 18.02 -8.62
CA GLY A 130 11.45 16.61 -8.44
C GLY A 130 12.67 15.71 -8.35
N TYR A 131 12.44 14.42 -8.54
CA TYR A 131 13.47 13.39 -8.55
C TYR A 131 13.28 12.44 -9.72
N VAL A 132 14.38 12.01 -10.31
CA VAL A 132 14.42 10.88 -11.24
C VAL A 132 14.89 9.65 -10.49
N LEU A 133 14.05 8.62 -10.49
CA LEU A 133 14.34 7.32 -9.88
C LEU A 133 14.90 6.38 -10.95
N ASN A 134 15.98 5.67 -10.60
CA ASN A 134 16.57 4.66 -11.48
C ASN A 134 16.95 3.42 -10.69
N GLY A 135 16.36 2.27 -11.03
CA GLY A 135 16.62 1.03 -10.33
C GLY A 135 15.63 -0.07 -10.70
N HIS A 136 15.69 -1.16 -9.93
CA HIS A 136 14.84 -2.32 -10.14
C HIS A 136 14.31 -2.83 -8.80
N LYS A 137 13.00 -2.82 -8.63
CA LYS A 137 12.30 -3.44 -7.51
C LYS A 137 11.73 -4.78 -7.92
N ALA A 138 11.71 -5.73 -7.00
CA ALA A 138 11.19 -7.08 -7.23
C ALA A 138 10.13 -7.41 -6.19
N VAL A 139 9.19 -8.31 -6.56
CA VAL A 139 8.15 -8.83 -5.66
C VAL A 139 7.36 -7.69 -4.99
N VAL A 140 6.84 -6.78 -5.80
CA VAL A 140 6.00 -5.68 -5.32
C VAL A 140 4.55 -6.17 -5.25
N TYR A 141 4.10 -6.55 -4.06
CA TYR A 141 2.74 -7.02 -3.84
C TYR A 141 1.72 -5.92 -4.16
N ALA A 142 0.61 -6.30 -4.79
CA ALA A 142 -0.46 -5.43 -5.28
C ALA A 142 -0.05 -4.43 -6.38
N ALA A 143 1.17 -4.47 -6.92
CA ALA A 143 1.58 -3.57 -7.99
C ALA A 143 0.64 -3.56 -9.21
N PRO A 144 0.10 -4.69 -9.69
CA PRO A 144 -0.85 -4.68 -10.82
C PRO A 144 -2.14 -3.92 -10.57
N TRP A 145 -2.46 -3.63 -9.31
CA TRP A 145 -3.68 -2.93 -8.90
C TRP A 145 -3.40 -1.53 -8.35
N ALA A 146 -2.13 -1.21 -8.15
CA ALA A 146 -1.73 0.02 -7.50
C ALA A 146 -2.03 1.24 -8.37
N THR A 147 -2.54 2.29 -7.75
CA THR A 147 -2.60 3.63 -8.32
C THR A 147 -1.32 4.40 -8.03
N HIS A 148 -0.63 4.02 -6.95
CA HIS A 148 0.64 4.62 -6.54
C HIS A 148 1.60 3.56 -6.03
N LEU A 149 2.89 3.77 -6.29
CA LEU A 149 3.97 3.00 -5.72
C LEU A 149 4.69 3.84 -4.66
N LEU A 150 4.86 3.28 -3.47
CA LEU A 150 5.76 3.84 -2.46
C LEU A 150 7.12 3.16 -2.63
N VAL A 151 8.09 3.90 -3.17
CA VAL A 151 9.39 3.35 -3.60
C VAL A 151 10.48 3.80 -2.65
N THR A 152 11.28 2.86 -2.13
CA THR A 152 12.53 3.21 -1.45
C THR A 152 13.64 3.44 -2.46
N ALA A 153 14.36 4.55 -2.34
CA ALA A 153 15.48 4.87 -3.20
C ALA A 153 16.56 5.62 -2.43
N ARG A 154 17.76 5.62 -2.96
CA ARG A 154 18.92 6.22 -2.33
C ARG A 154 19.22 7.57 -2.95
N THR A 155 19.23 8.60 -2.10
CA THR A 155 19.64 9.97 -2.45
C THR A 155 21.13 10.22 -2.16
N GLY A 156 21.76 9.33 -1.34
CA GLY A 156 23.17 9.42 -1.00
C GLY A 156 23.66 8.20 -0.22
N GLY A 157 24.92 8.24 0.19
CA GLY A 157 25.56 7.17 0.95
C GLY A 157 25.88 5.91 0.13
N SER A 158 26.48 4.91 0.77
CA SER A 158 26.78 3.63 0.14
C SER A 158 25.56 2.68 0.17
N ARG A 159 25.59 1.67 -0.67
CA ARG A 159 24.45 0.77 -0.95
C ARG A 159 23.79 0.14 0.29
N ARG A 160 24.55 -0.12 1.37
CA ARG A 160 24.07 -0.78 2.59
C ARG A 160 23.98 0.13 3.80
N GLU A 161 24.26 1.40 3.63
CA GLU A 161 24.06 2.38 4.70
C GLU A 161 22.58 2.63 4.94
N ARG A 162 22.19 2.81 6.20
CA ARG A 162 20.82 3.20 6.55
C ARG A 162 20.51 4.64 6.20
N ALA A 163 21.52 5.52 6.35
CA ALA A 163 21.40 6.91 5.92
C ALA A 163 21.31 7.03 4.40
N GLY A 164 20.63 8.06 3.92
CA GLY A 164 20.46 8.33 2.50
C GLY A 164 19.43 7.46 1.78
N VAL A 165 18.60 6.70 2.52
CA VAL A 165 17.43 6.01 1.99
C VAL A 165 16.19 6.86 2.26
N GLU A 166 15.44 7.14 1.23
CA GLU A 166 14.20 7.90 1.29
C GLU A 166 13.06 7.14 0.61
N MET A 167 11.83 7.56 0.89
CA MET A 167 10.63 7.00 0.28
C MET A 167 10.00 8.03 -0.67
N PHE A 168 9.63 7.55 -1.85
CA PHE A 168 9.02 8.35 -2.91
C PHE A 168 7.66 7.75 -3.25
N LEU A 169 6.62 8.58 -3.22
CA LEU A 169 5.29 8.20 -3.72
C LEU A 169 5.21 8.62 -5.19
N ILE A 170 5.03 7.65 -6.06
CA ILE A 170 4.92 7.88 -7.52
C ILE A 170 3.62 7.29 -8.03
N ALA A 171 3.02 7.93 -9.05
CA ALA A 171 1.87 7.35 -9.74
C ALA A 171 2.29 6.05 -10.46
N ALA A 172 1.44 5.03 -10.38
CA ALA A 172 1.59 3.82 -11.17
C ALA A 172 0.83 4.02 -12.48
N ASN A 173 1.55 4.04 -13.61
CA ASN A 173 1.01 4.19 -14.96
C ASN A 173 0.82 2.81 -15.60
#